data_7ffaecd6bc240970dd0eecbd6ca0f3f0
#
_entry.id   7ffaecd6bc240970dd0eecbd6ca0f3f0
#
_cell.length_a   1.000
_cell.length_b   1.000
_cell.length_c   1.000
_cell.angle_alpha   90.00
_cell.angle_beta   90.00
_cell.angle_gamma   90.00
#
_symmetry.space_group_name_H-M   'P 1'
#
loop_
_entity.id
_entity.type
_entity.pdbx_description
1 polymer ?
#
loop_
_entity_poly.entity_id
_entity_poly.type
_entity_poly.pdbx_seq_one_letter_code
_entity_poly.pdbx_strand_id
1 'polypeptide(L)'
;MTAATIDRERIVATERRIRPHIRRTPVVSLDAADFGLAATPLTVKLELLQHSGSFKARGAFANLLLRPVPKAGVVAASGGNHGAAVAYAAMRLGVPARIFVPAISSPAKIARIRGYGADLVVGGERYADALAASESWAASSGALAVHAFDQAETLLGQGSIGLELEEQAADLDTLLVPVGGGGLIGGIAAWYAGRVKLVGVEPEAAPTLYRALEAGRPVDAEAGGIAADSLAPKRIGEL
;
A
#
# COMPACT_ATOMS: atom_id res chain seq x y z
N MET A 1 20.37 4.34 14.45
CA MET A 1 20.16 3.37 13.36
C MET A 1 19.95 4.20 12.10
N THR A 2 20.82 4.07 11.08
CA THR A 2 20.62 4.72 9.79
C THR A 2 19.30 4.24 9.20
N ALA A 3 18.45 5.18 8.75
CA ALA A 3 17.21 4.84 8.07
C ALA A 3 17.55 3.86 6.93
N ALA A 4 16.78 2.78 6.84
CA ALA A 4 17.03 1.76 5.82
C ALA A 4 16.78 2.39 4.45
N THR A 5 17.84 2.57 3.65
CA THR A 5 17.75 3.15 2.30
C THR A 5 16.77 2.35 1.45
N ILE A 6 15.87 3.04 0.75
CA ILE A 6 14.97 2.44 -0.22
C ILE A 6 15.53 2.78 -1.59
N ASP A 7 16.06 1.78 -2.29
CA ASP A 7 16.75 1.93 -3.57
C ASP A 7 16.44 0.78 -4.53
N ARG A 8 16.91 0.91 -5.76
CA ARG A 8 16.70 -0.08 -6.83
C ARG A 8 17.22 -1.46 -6.49
N GLU A 9 18.41 -1.56 -5.88
CA GLU A 9 19.04 -2.85 -5.57
C GLU A 9 18.18 -3.61 -4.54
N ARG A 10 17.76 -2.94 -3.50
CA ARG A 10 16.87 -3.51 -2.48
C ARG A 10 15.49 -3.84 -3.03
N ILE A 11 14.95 -3.02 -3.96
CA ILE A 11 13.67 -3.32 -4.63
C ILE A 11 13.81 -4.59 -5.47
N VAL A 12 14.90 -4.77 -6.25
CA VAL A 12 15.17 -5.99 -7.00
C VAL A 12 15.29 -7.21 -6.07
N ALA A 13 16.05 -7.08 -4.98
CA ALA A 13 16.19 -8.16 -4.00
C ALA A 13 14.84 -8.52 -3.36
N THR A 14 14.03 -7.52 -3.02
CA THR A 14 12.68 -7.71 -2.47
C THR A 14 11.76 -8.38 -3.49
N GLU A 15 11.78 -7.91 -4.72
CA GLU A 15 10.96 -8.45 -5.81
C GLU A 15 11.20 -9.95 -5.99
N ARG A 16 12.48 -10.38 -6.04
CA ARG A 16 12.85 -11.80 -6.13
C ARG A 16 12.27 -12.64 -4.98
N ARG A 17 12.19 -12.08 -3.79
CA ARG A 17 11.65 -12.75 -2.61
C ARG A 17 10.13 -12.84 -2.66
N ILE A 18 9.44 -11.78 -3.09
CA ILE A 18 7.98 -11.76 -3.14
C ILE A 18 7.40 -12.36 -4.43
N ARG A 19 8.18 -12.47 -5.51
CA ARG A 19 7.72 -12.96 -6.84
C ARG A 19 6.93 -14.27 -6.81
N PRO A 20 7.28 -15.30 -6.04
CA PRO A 20 6.50 -16.53 -5.96
C PRO A 20 5.10 -16.35 -5.35
N HIS A 21 4.86 -15.22 -4.70
CA HIS A 21 3.64 -14.94 -3.92
C HIS A 21 2.77 -13.82 -4.51
N ILE A 22 3.24 -13.14 -5.54
CA ILE A 22 2.53 -12.04 -6.21
C ILE A 22 2.33 -12.35 -7.69
N ARG A 23 1.38 -11.65 -8.30
CA ARG A 23 1.18 -11.67 -9.75
C ARG A 23 2.02 -10.60 -10.42
N ARG A 24 2.57 -10.90 -11.59
CA ARG A 24 2.97 -9.88 -12.52
C ARG A 24 1.70 -9.37 -13.19
N THR A 25 1.19 -8.24 -12.75
CA THR A 25 -0.06 -7.70 -13.26
C THR A 25 0.12 -7.16 -14.69
N PRO A 26 -0.88 -7.29 -15.56
CA PRO A 26 -0.78 -6.80 -16.92
C PRO A 26 -0.84 -5.27 -16.99
N VAL A 27 -0.38 -4.75 -18.12
CA VAL A 27 -0.68 -3.39 -18.59
C VAL A 27 -1.64 -3.46 -19.77
N VAL A 28 -2.44 -2.41 -19.95
CA VAL A 28 -3.35 -2.24 -21.08
C VAL A 28 -3.05 -0.90 -21.72
N SER A 29 -2.88 -0.90 -23.04
CA SER A 29 -2.75 0.32 -23.83
C SER A 29 -4.12 0.83 -24.22
N LEU A 30 -4.35 2.10 -23.98
CA LEU A 30 -5.58 2.84 -24.24
C LEU A 30 -5.24 4.14 -24.96
N ASP A 31 -6.25 4.86 -25.44
CA ASP A 31 -6.11 6.25 -25.87
C ASP A 31 -6.87 7.16 -24.91
N ALA A 32 -6.28 8.29 -24.54
CA ALA A 32 -6.95 9.27 -23.68
C ALA A 32 -8.21 9.84 -24.32
N ALA A 33 -8.33 9.76 -25.66
CA ALA A 33 -9.54 10.11 -26.39
C ALA A 33 -10.76 9.24 -26.00
N ASP A 34 -10.56 8.00 -25.54
CA ASP A 34 -11.63 7.13 -25.04
C ASP A 34 -12.30 7.72 -23.78
N PHE A 35 -11.64 8.68 -23.13
CA PHE A 35 -12.11 9.39 -21.94
C PHE A 35 -12.49 10.85 -22.23
N GLY A 36 -12.62 11.25 -23.49
CA GLY A 36 -12.98 12.61 -23.88
C GLY A 36 -11.85 13.64 -23.77
N LEU A 37 -10.61 13.18 -23.70
CA LEU A 37 -9.40 14.02 -23.66
C LEU A 37 -8.77 14.13 -25.07
N ALA A 38 -7.73 14.92 -25.21
CA ALA A 38 -6.94 14.93 -26.44
C ALA A 38 -6.27 13.56 -26.66
N ALA A 39 -6.24 13.10 -27.92
CA ALA A 39 -5.64 11.82 -28.28
C ALA A 39 -4.18 11.74 -27.80
N THR A 40 -3.93 10.81 -26.90
CA THR A 40 -2.64 10.61 -26.27
C THR A 40 -2.53 9.15 -25.85
N PRO A 41 -1.42 8.46 -26.16
CA PRO A 41 -1.21 7.10 -25.70
C PRO A 41 -1.25 7.03 -24.16
N LEU A 42 -2.02 6.10 -23.62
CA LEU A 42 -2.18 5.87 -22.19
C LEU A 42 -1.95 4.39 -21.88
N THR A 43 -1.06 4.10 -20.94
CA THR A 43 -0.85 2.74 -20.44
C THR A 43 -1.31 2.63 -18.99
N VAL A 44 -2.20 1.69 -18.72
CA VAL A 44 -2.77 1.46 -17.39
C VAL A 44 -2.22 0.16 -16.79
N LYS A 45 -1.59 0.23 -15.62
CA LYS A 45 -1.14 -0.92 -14.83
C LYS A 45 -2.28 -1.44 -13.96
N LEU A 46 -2.71 -2.67 -14.18
CA LEU A 46 -3.92 -3.23 -13.58
C LEU A 46 -3.66 -3.90 -12.21
N GLU A 47 -3.26 -3.12 -11.20
CA GLU A 47 -3.03 -3.64 -9.83
C GLU A 47 -4.30 -4.14 -9.12
N LEU A 48 -5.49 -3.87 -9.65
CA LEU A 48 -6.73 -4.50 -9.20
C LEU A 48 -6.74 -6.02 -9.42
N LEU A 49 -5.93 -6.52 -10.36
CA LEU A 49 -5.75 -7.95 -10.63
C LEU A 49 -4.71 -8.61 -9.73
N GLN A 50 -4.03 -7.87 -8.86
CA GLN A 50 -3.13 -8.44 -7.87
C GLN A 50 -3.91 -9.27 -6.83
N HIS A 51 -3.24 -10.19 -6.16
CA HIS A 51 -3.83 -10.91 -5.02
C HIS A 51 -4.42 -9.93 -4.01
N SER A 52 -5.49 -10.33 -3.35
CA SER A 52 -6.31 -9.45 -2.52
C SER A 52 -6.87 -8.20 -3.24
N GLY A 53 -6.82 -8.12 -4.57
CA GLY A 53 -7.43 -7.10 -5.42
C GLY A 53 -6.81 -5.72 -5.35
N SER A 54 -5.55 -5.61 -4.92
CA SER A 54 -4.82 -4.35 -4.90
C SER A 54 -3.31 -4.56 -4.76
N PHE A 55 -2.53 -3.53 -5.12
CA PHE A 55 -1.08 -3.49 -4.96
C PHE A 55 -0.59 -3.76 -3.52
N LYS A 56 -1.45 -3.60 -2.52
CA LYS A 56 -1.09 -3.77 -1.10
C LYS A 56 -0.53 -5.15 -0.77
N ALA A 57 -0.86 -6.18 -1.54
CA ALA A 57 -0.29 -7.52 -1.37
C ALA A 57 1.25 -7.52 -1.50
N ARG A 58 1.82 -6.68 -2.36
CA ARG A 58 3.28 -6.59 -2.57
C ARG A 58 4.01 -6.19 -1.29
N GLY A 59 3.59 -5.09 -0.66
CA GLY A 59 4.13 -4.64 0.61
C GLY A 59 3.81 -5.58 1.78
N ALA A 60 2.65 -6.22 1.79
CA ALA A 60 2.32 -7.22 2.80
C ALA A 60 3.27 -8.42 2.75
N PHE A 61 3.49 -9.02 1.57
CA PHE A 61 4.47 -10.10 1.41
C PHE A 61 5.90 -9.64 1.71
N ALA A 62 6.29 -8.42 1.32
CA ALA A 62 7.61 -7.89 1.64
C ALA A 62 7.83 -7.84 3.17
N ASN A 63 6.87 -7.34 3.94
CA ASN A 63 6.97 -7.31 5.39
C ASN A 63 7.13 -8.71 5.99
N LEU A 64 6.34 -9.69 5.56
CA LEU A 64 6.33 -11.03 6.12
C LEU A 64 7.54 -11.88 5.68
N LEU A 65 8.16 -11.57 4.55
CA LEU A 65 9.29 -12.33 4.01
C LEU A 65 10.66 -11.71 4.32
N LEU A 66 10.71 -10.41 4.59
CA LEU A 66 11.96 -9.72 4.89
C LEU A 66 12.20 -9.53 6.39
N ARG A 67 11.16 -9.64 7.20
CA ARG A 67 11.24 -9.47 8.66
C ARG A 67 10.98 -10.80 9.36
N PRO A 68 11.63 -11.06 10.50
CA PRO A 68 11.31 -12.24 11.29
C PRO A 68 9.90 -12.12 11.87
N VAL A 69 9.02 -13.04 11.50
CA VAL A 69 7.65 -13.09 12.04
C VAL A 69 7.66 -13.88 13.34
N PRO A 70 7.24 -13.28 14.47
CA PRO A 70 7.20 -13.97 15.77
C PRO A 70 6.05 -15.00 15.83
N LYS A 71 6.05 -15.87 16.83
CA LYS A 71 4.98 -16.85 17.07
C LYS A 71 3.60 -16.19 17.26
N ALA A 72 3.56 -14.96 17.78
CA ALA A 72 2.34 -14.17 17.90
C ALA A 72 1.76 -13.72 16.54
N GLY A 73 2.51 -13.93 15.45
CA GLY A 73 2.08 -13.58 14.10
C GLY A 73 2.22 -12.11 13.78
N VAL A 74 1.31 -11.64 12.92
CA VAL A 74 1.29 -10.25 12.44
C VAL A 74 0.04 -9.52 12.87
N VAL A 75 0.13 -8.20 12.96
CA VAL A 75 -1.01 -7.33 13.26
C VAL A 75 -1.07 -6.16 12.30
N ALA A 76 -2.29 -5.76 11.93
CA ALA A 76 -2.54 -4.54 11.16
C ALA A 76 -3.86 -3.90 11.56
N ALA A 77 -3.95 -2.58 11.42
CA ALA A 77 -5.19 -1.82 11.55
C ALA A 77 -5.66 -1.39 10.16
N SER A 78 -6.70 -2.02 9.63
CA SER A 78 -7.34 -1.58 8.38
C SER A 78 -8.57 -2.43 8.05
N GLY A 79 -9.69 -1.79 7.83
CA GLY A 79 -10.90 -2.41 7.26
C GLY A 79 -10.90 -2.50 5.73
N GLY A 80 -9.83 -2.03 5.06
CA GLY A 80 -9.75 -1.93 3.60
C GLY A 80 -8.71 -2.84 2.96
N ASN A 81 -8.13 -2.35 1.86
CA ASN A 81 -7.17 -3.11 1.04
C ASN A 81 -5.91 -3.56 1.80
N HIS A 82 -5.45 -2.78 2.78
CA HIS A 82 -4.28 -3.15 3.57
C HIS A 82 -4.58 -4.34 4.48
N GLY A 83 -5.66 -4.29 5.26
CA GLY A 83 -6.07 -5.42 6.12
C GLY A 83 -6.29 -6.70 5.31
N ALA A 84 -6.95 -6.60 4.15
CA ALA A 84 -7.15 -7.73 3.25
C ALA A 84 -5.82 -8.30 2.72
N ALA A 85 -4.85 -7.42 2.39
CA ALA A 85 -3.55 -7.84 1.90
C ALA A 85 -2.71 -8.55 2.96
N VAL A 86 -2.68 -8.01 4.20
CA VAL A 86 -1.96 -8.63 5.32
C VAL A 86 -2.58 -9.97 5.69
N ALA A 87 -3.92 -10.05 5.79
CA ALA A 87 -4.62 -11.29 6.05
C ALA A 87 -4.34 -12.35 4.96
N TYR A 88 -4.39 -11.94 3.68
CA TYR A 88 -4.06 -12.83 2.56
C TYR A 88 -2.62 -13.34 2.61
N ALA A 89 -1.65 -12.45 2.81
CA ALA A 89 -0.25 -12.83 2.88
C ALA A 89 0.03 -13.78 4.05
N ALA A 90 -0.54 -13.50 5.21
CA ALA A 90 -0.43 -14.34 6.39
C ALA A 90 -1.02 -15.74 6.15
N MET A 91 -2.23 -15.83 5.58
CA MET A 91 -2.86 -17.09 5.19
C MET A 91 -1.95 -17.91 4.25
N ARG A 92 -1.37 -17.27 3.23
CA ARG A 92 -0.51 -17.93 2.23
C ARG A 92 0.81 -18.43 2.82
N LEU A 93 1.30 -17.81 3.87
CA LEU A 93 2.56 -18.17 4.56
C LEU A 93 2.33 -19.00 5.82
N GLY A 94 1.09 -19.34 6.17
CA GLY A 94 0.77 -20.10 7.38
C GLY A 94 1.06 -19.34 8.67
N VAL A 95 0.97 -18.01 8.66
CA VAL A 95 1.28 -17.14 9.78
C VAL A 95 0.00 -16.66 10.44
N PRO A 96 -0.12 -16.66 11.78
CA PRO A 96 -1.24 -16.04 12.47
C PRO A 96 -1.35 -14.55 12.14
N ALA A 97 -2.56 -14.04 11.91
CA ALA A 97 -2.82 -12.64 11.66
C ALA A 97 -4.00 -12.15 12.50
N ARG A 98 -3.82 -10.98 13.13
CA ARG A 98 -4.91 -10.27 13.80
C ARG A 98 -5.11 -8.92 13.13
N ILE A 99 -6.33 -8.66 12.67
CA ILE A 99 -6.67 -7.42 11.95
C ILE A 99 -7.70 -6.63 12.74
N PHE A 100 -7.33 -5.41 13.11
CA PHE A 100 -8.21 -4.47 13.79
C PHE A 100 -8.95 -3.61 12.76
N VAL A 101 -10.27 -3.57 12.88
CA VAL A 101 -11.15 -2.94 11.88
C VAL A 101 -12.13 -2.01 12.58
N PRO A 102 -12.23 -0.74 12.19
CA PRO A 102 -13.22 0.16 12.75
C PRO A 102 -14.64 -0.31 12.41
N ALA A 103 -15.58 -0.10 13.31
CA ALA A 103 -16.98 -0.56 13.20
C ALA A 103 -17.70 0.01 11.96
N ILE A 104 -17.27 1.18 11.46
CA ILE A 104 -17.80 1.80 10.25
C ILE A 104 -17.46 1.04 8.95
N SER A 105 -16.54 0.08 8.99
CA SER A 105 -16.13 -0.69 7.80
C SER A 105 -17.30 -1.50 7.24
N SER A 106 -17.44 -1.52 5.91
CA SER A 106 -18.55 -2.21 5.27
C SER A 106 -18.52 -3.73 5.53
N PRO A 107 -19.70 -4.39 5.66
CA PRO A 107 -19.79 -5.83 5.87
C PRO A 107 -19.02 -6.64 4.82
N ALA A 108 -19.00 -6.21 3.56
CA ALA A 108 -18.29 -6.88 2.48
C ALA A 108 -16.76 -6.89 2.71
N LYS A 109 -16.18 -5.77 3.19
CA LYS A 109 -14.76 -5.68 3.53
C LYS A 109 -14.40 -6.56 4.72
N ILE A 110 -15.25 -6.56 5.76
CA ILE A 110 -15.11 -7.42 6.94
C ILE A 110 -15.15 -8.90 6.54
N ALA A 111 -16.14 -9.30 5.73
CA ALA A 111 -16.28 -10.67 5.24
C ALA A 111 -15.07 -11.12 4.43
N ARG A 112 -14.52 -10.23 3.60
CA ARG A 112 -13.33 -10.50 2.79
C ARG A 112 -12.09 -10.78 3.66
N ILE A 113 -11.82 -9.96 4.68
CA ILE A 113 -10.69 -10.15 5.60
C ILE A 113 -10.87 -11.45 6.39
N ARG A 114 -12.08 -11.69 6.89
CA ARG A 114 -12.42 -12.92 7.62
C ARG A 114 -12.25 -14.17 6.74
N GLY A 115 -12.60 -14.08 5.46
CA GLY A 115 -12.44 -15.17 4.48
C GLY A 115 -10.98 -15.61 4.26
N TYR A 116 -10.01 -14.78 4.64
CA TYR A 116 -8.60 -15.16 4.65
C TYR A 116 -8.13 -15.78 5.97
N GLY A 117 -9.04 -16.07 6.90
CA GLY A 117 -8.72 -16.77 8.15
C GLY A 117 -8.04 -15.92 9.22
N ALA A 118 -8.00 -14.60 9.06
CA ALA A 118 -7.46 -13.70 10.08
C ALA A 118 -8.40 -13.62 11.29
N ASP A 119 -7.80 -13.51 12.48
CA ASP A 119 -8.51 -13.13 13.69
C ASP A 119 -8.90 -11.65 13.60
N LEU A 120 -10.18 -11.39 13.50
CA LEU A 120 -10.71 -10.06 13.19
C LEU A 120 -11.31 -9.42 14.45
N VAL A 121 -10.74 -8.30 14.86
CA VAL A 121 -11.27 -7.48 15.95
C VAL A 121 -11.98 -6.27 15.34
N VAL A 122 -13.31 -6.26 15.41
CA VAL A 122 -14.13 -5.12 14.94
C VAL A 122 -14.46 -4.27 16.14
N GLY A 123 -14.02 -3.01 16.15
CA GLY A 123 -14.27 -2.09 17.27
C GLY A 123 -13.69 -0.70 17.04
N GLY A 124 -14.13 0.25 17.87
CA GLY A 124 -13.84 1.66 17.68
C GLY A 124 -14.66 2.31 16.56
N GLU A 125 -14.87 3.61 16.67
CA GLU A 125 -15.68 4.35 15.68
C GLU A 125 -14.85 4.75 14.45
N ARG A 126 -13.55 4.99 14.65
CA ARG A 126 -12.64 5.54 13.62
C ARG A 126 -11.42 4.65 13.44
N TYR A 127 -10.73 4.89 12.33
CA TYR A 127 -9.45 4.27 12.05
C TYR A 127 -8.42 4.45 13.18
N ALA A 128 -8.38 5.63 13.80
CA ALA A 128 -7.46 5.90 14.92
C ALA A 128 -7.67 4.97 16.11
N ASP A 129 -8.91 4.60 16.41
CA ASP A 129 -9.24 3.69 17.51
C ASP A 129 -8.73 2.27 17.21
N ALA A 130 -8.95 1.80 15.98
CA ALA A 130 -8.47 0.50 15.52
C ALA A 130 -6.92 0.47 15.47
N LEU A 131 -6.28 1.58 15.09
CA LEU A 131 -4.82 1.71 15.10
C LEU A 131 -4.27 1.61 16.53
N ALA A 132 -4.78 2.42 17.46
CA ALA A 132 -4.35 2.40 18.86
C ALA A 132 -4.53 1.02 19.51
N ALA A 133 -5.67 0.35 19.23
CA ALA A 133 -5.90 -1.02 19.71
C ALA A 133 -4.89 -2.03 19.10
N SER A 134 -4.55 -1.88 17.82
CA SER A 134 -3.56 -2.75 17.16
C SER A 134 -2.15 -2.55 17.71
N GLU A 135 -1.76 -1.31 18.00
CA GLU A 135 -0.47 -0.96 18.60
C GLU A 135 -0.35 -1.50 20.04
N SER A 136 -1.40 -1.32 20.83
CA SER A 136 -1.47 -1.89 22.19
C SER A 136 -1.33 -3.40 22.17
N TRP A 137 -2.01 -4.07 21.22
CA TRP A 137 -1.89 -5.52 21.08
C TRP A 137 -0.51 -5.94 20.59
N ALA A 138 0.09 -5.22 19.65
CA ALA A 138 1.45 -5.49 19.20
C ALA A 138 2.44 -5.40 20.35
N ALA A 139 2.34 -4.36 21.18
CA ALA A 139 3.22 -4.15 22.33
C ALA A 139 3.09 -5.26 23.38
N SER A 140 1.88 -5.75 23.64
CA SER A 140 1.62 -6.78 24.65
C SER A 140 1.92 -8.21 24.18
N SER A 141 1.66 -8.52 22.90
CA SER A 141 1.82 -9.87 22.34
C SER A 141 3.17 -10.11 21.68
N GLY A 142 3.90 -9.06 21.34
CA GLY A 142 5.11 -9.11 20.53
C GLY A 142 4.86 -9.42 19.06
N ALA A 143 3.61 -9.30 18.57
CA ALA A 143 3.28 -9.50 17.16
C ALA A 143 3.95 -8.45 16.26
N LEU A 144 4.25 -8.84 15.03
CA LEU A 144 4.84 -7.98 14.03
C LEU A 144 3.80 -6.99 13.49
N ALA A 145 3.94 -5.72 13.80
CA ALA A 145 3.10 -4.67 13.21
C ALA A 145 3.48 -4.43 11.74
N VAL A 146 2.45 -4.44 10.88
CA VAL A 146 2.58 -4.15 9.43
C VAL A 146 1.83 -2.88 9.13
N HIS A 147 2.59 -1.81 8.83
CA HIS A 147 2.01 -0.51 8.52
C HIS A 147 1.59 -0.39 7.06
N ALA A 148 0.51 0.36 6.79
CA ALA A 148 -0.12 0.42 5.47
C ALA A 148 0.74 1.09 4.38
N PHE A 149 1.69 1.95 4.77
CA PHE A 149 2.50 2.76 3.85
C PHE A 149 3.84 3.22 4.41
N ASP A 150 3.99 3.42 5.72
CA ASP A 150 5.17 4.05 6.34
C ASP A 150 6.08 2.98 7.00
N GLN A 151 6.61 2.10 6.18
CA GLN A 151 7.62 1.08 6.53
C GLN A 151 8.48 0.78 5.33
N ALA A 152 9.78 0.61 5.53
CA ALA A 152 10.73 0.37 4.45
C ALA A 152 10.34 -0.86 3.60
N GLU A 153 9.97 -1.96 4.23
CA GLU A 153 9.55 -3.18 3.52
C GLU A 153 8.28 -2.95 2.70
N THR A 154 7.36 -2.11 3.19
CA THR A 154 6.16 -1.74 2.43
C THR A 154 6.56 -0.98 1.16
N LEU A 155 7.42 0.04 1.26
CA LEU A 155 7.88 0.80 0.10
C LEU A 155 8.67 -0.08 -0.87
N LEU A 156 9.56 -0.94 -0.37
CA LEU A 156 10.31 -1.90 -1.19
C LEU A 156 9.38 -2.83 -1.99
N GLY A 157 8.35 -3.36 -1.34
CA GLY A 157 7.33 -4.18 -2.00
C GLY A 157 6.58 -3.41 -3.09
N GLN A 158 6.15 -2.18 -2.81
CA GLN A 158 5.45 -1.32 -3.77
C GLN A 158 6.35 -0.90 -4.93
N GLY A 159 7.64 -0.69 -4.68
CA GLY A 159 8.64 -0.37 -5.71
C GLY A 159 8.75 -1.43 -6.82
N SER A 160 8.38 -2.69 -6.54
CA SER A 160 8.31 -3.75 -7.55
C SER A 160 7.34 -3.44 -8.70
N ILE A 161 6.37 -2.53 -8.51
CA ILE A 161 5.50 -2.04 -9.58
C ILE A 161 6.31 -1.23 -10.60
N GLY A 162 7.20 -0.37 -10.11
CA GLY A 162 8.09 0.41 -10.99
C GLY A 162 9.02 -0.50 -11.80
N LEU A 163 9.56 -1.56 -11.19
CA LEU A 163 10.34 -2.57 -11.87
C LEU A 163 9.54 -3.26 -12.98
N GLU A 164 8.33 -3.71 -12.70
CA GLU A 164 7.47 -4.33 -13.71
C GLU A 164 7.08 -3.36 -14.83
N LEU A 165 6.80 -2.09 -14.51
CA LEU A 165 6.45 -1.06 -15.49
C LEU A 165 7.64 -0.73 -16.41
N GLU A 166 8.86 -0.63 -15.90
CA GLU A 166 10.06 -0.40 -16.71
C GLU A 166 10.25 -1.47 -17.78
N GLU A 167 9.86 -2.73 -17.49
CA GLU A 167 9.90 -3.83 -18.44
C GLU A 167 8.68 -3.87 -19.39
N GLN A 168 7.51 -3.42 -18.93
CA GLN A 168 6.25 -3.54 -19.67
C GLN A 168 5.91 -2.30 -20.52
N ALA A 169 6.47 -1.15 -20.18
CA ALA A 169 6.27 0.15 -20.84
C ALA A 169 7.58 0.94 -20.78
N ALA A 170 8.57 0.50 -21.58
CA ALA A 170 9.93 1.02 -21.52
C ALA A 170 10.07 2.48 -22.00
N ASP A 171 9.11 2.96 -22.77
CA ASP A 171 9.01 4.32 -23.32
C ASP A 171 8.22 5.30 -22.44
N LEU A 172 7.90 4.88 -21.21
CA LEU A 172 7.17 5.70 -20.27
C LEU A 172 7.96 6.96 -19.85
N ASP A 173 7.41 8.13 -20.11
CA ASP A 173 7.98 9.43 -19.69
C ASP A 173 7.33 10.01 -18.43
N THR A 174 6.04 9.75 -18.24
CA THR A 174 5.24 10.28 -17.13
C THR A 174 4.39 9.18 -16.52
N LEU A 175 4.37 9.06 -15.19
CA LEU A 175 3.56 8.11 -14.46
C LEU A 175 2.64 8.84 -13.46
N LEU A 176 1.34 8.67 -13.64
CA LEU A 176 0.32 9.14 -12.69
C LEU A 176 0.14 8.09 -11.58
N VAL A 177 0.32 8.48 -10.35
CA VAL A 177 0.25 7.57 -9.19
C VAL A 177 -0.77 8.08 -8.18
N PRO A 178 -1.81 7.30 -7.84
CA PRO A 178 -2.74 7.68 -6.79
C PRO A 178 -2.04 7.70 -5.44
N VAL A 179 -2.25 8.76 -4.67
CA VAL A 179 -1.61 8.97 -3.38
C VAL A 179 -2.64 8.97 -2.25
N GLY A 180 -2.36 8.16 -1.24
CA GLY A 180 -2.93 8.28 0.09
C GLY A 180 -1.79 8.58 1.07
N GLY A 181 -1.28 7.56 1.77
CA GLY A 181 -0.16 7.73 2.73
C GLY A 181 1.24 7.75 2.11
N GLY A 182 1.41 7.73 0.80
CA GLY A 182 2.71 7.89 0.13
C GLY A 182 3.47 6.60 -0.19
N GLY A 183 3.18 5.47 0.46
CA GLY A 183 3.98 4.25 0.30
C GLY A 183 4.06 3.68 -1.13
N LEU A 184 3.03 3.90 -1.98
CA LEU A 184 3.06 3.50 -3.38
C LEU A 184 3.98 4.40 -4.18
N ILE A 185 3.72 5.71 -4.14
CA ILE A 185 4.52 6.68 -4.91
C ILE A 185 5.97 6.72 -4.43
N GLY A 186 6.22 6.59 -3.12
CA GLY A 186 7.57 6.55 -2.56
C GLY A 186 8.37 5.34 -3.04
N GLY A 187 7.77 4.14 -3.06
CA GLY A 187 8.42 2.95 -3.60
C GLY A 187 8.72 3.05 -5.09
N ILE A 188 7.77 3.59 -5.88
CA ILE A 188 7.96 3.82 -7.32
C ILE A 188 9.01 4.93 -7.56
N ALA A 189 9.00 5.99 -6.76
CA ALA A 189 9.99 7.06 -6.85
C ALA A 189 11.41 6.54 -6.61
N ALA A 190 11.60 5.70 -5.59
CA ALA A 190 12.88 5.06 -5.32
C ALA A 190 13.35 4.15 -6.47
N TRP A 191 12.41 3.48 -7.17
CA TRP A 191 12.74 2.70 -8.36
C TRP A 191 13.23 3.57 -9.50
N TYR A 192 12.47 4.59 -9.86
CA TYR A 192 12.81 5.41 -11.03
C TYR A 192 13.94 6.42 -10.76
N ALA A 193 14.11 6.89 -9.52
CA ALA A 193 15.19 7.81 -9.13
C ALA A 193 15.32 9.00 -10.10
N GLY A 194 14.19 9.62 -10.46
CA GLY A 194 14.12 10.79 -11.34
C GLY A 194 14.14 10.51 -12.86
N ARG A 195 14.26 9.25 -13.30
CA ARG A 195 14.30 8.88 -14.75
C ARG A 195 12.94 8.99 -15.44
N VAL A 196 11.85 8.98 -14.70
CA VAL A 196 10.48 9.15 -15.17
C VAL A 196 9.83 10.24 -14.32
N LYS A 197 9.03 11.09 -14.93
CA LYS A 197 8.25 12.11 -14.23
C LYS A 197 7.12 11.44 -13.44
N LEU A 198 7.13 11.59 -12.12
CA LEU A 198 6.03 11.11 -11.27
C LEU A 198 5.06 12.24 -10.96
N VAL A 199 3.79 11.98 -11.13
CA VAL A 199 2.69 12.90 -10.80
C VAL A 199 1.80 12.22 -9.76
N GLY A 200 1.79 12.75 -8.54
CA GLY A 200 0.87 12.32 -7.50
C GLY A 200 -0.55 12.79 -7.81
N VAL A 201 -1.52 11.89 -7.73
CA VAL A 201 -2.94 12.18 -7.94
C VAL A 201 -3.66 11.96 -6.62
N GLU A 202 -4.29 13.01 -6.10
CA GLU A 202 -5.03 13.00 -4.83
C GLU A 202 -6.44 13.55 -5.02
N PRO A 203 -7.42 13.13 -4.19
CA PRO A 203 -8.70 13.79 -4.12
C PRO A 203 -8.54 15.22 -3.55
N GLU A 204 -9.26 16.18 -4.07
CA GLU A 204 -9.29 17.57 -3.53
C GLU A 204 -9.64 17.61 -2.04
N ALA A 205 -10.52 16.70 -1.60
CA ALA A 205 -10.95 16.60 -0.20
C ALA A 205 -10.01 15.75 0.68
N ALA A 206 -8.88 15.28 0.15
CA ALA A 206 -7.84 14.52 0.89
C ALA A 206 -6.45 14.77 0.31
N PRO A 207 -5.95 16.05 0.31
CA PRO A 207 -4.72 16.45 -0.38
C PRO A 207 -3.49 16.26 0.52
N THR A 208 -3.24 15.07 1.00
CA THR A 208 -2.25 14.76 2.05
C THR A 208 -0.82 15.05 1.59
N LEU A 209 -0.45 14.60 0.38
CA LEU A 209 0.87 14.85 -0.20
C LEU A 209 1.03 16.32 -0.56
N TYR A 210 0.02 16.93 -1.16
CA TYR A 210 0.05 18.34 -1.52
C TYR A 210 0.34 19.24 -0.31
N ARG A 211 -0.38 19.01 0.80
CA ARG A 211 -0.17 19.76 2.05
C ARG A 211 1.21 19.51 2.67
N ALA A 212 1.71 18.30 2.58
CA ALA A 212 3.06 17.98 3.05
C ALA A 212 4.14 18.69 2.23
N LEU A 213 3.98 18.75 0.91
CA LEU A 213 4.91 19.46 0.01
C LEU A 213 4.87 20.98 0.24
N GLU A 214 3.68 21.57 0.42
CA GLU A 214 3.56 23.00 0.80
C GLU A 214 4.27 23.32 2.12
N ALA A 215 4.14 22.43 3.12
CA ALA A 215 4.72 22.63 4.45
C ALA A 215 6.21 22.23 4.54
N GLY A 216 6.76 21.56 3.52
CA GLY A 216 8.11 20.99 3.53
C GLY A 216 8.30 19.85 4.56
N ARG A 217 7.23 19.30 5.10
CA ARG A 217 7.21 18.19 6.10
C ARG A 217 5.83 17.54 6.15
N PRO A 218 5.71 16.31 6.65
CA PRO A 218 4.42 15.71 6.92
C PRO A 218 3.57 16.57 7.86
N VAL A 219 2.33 16.87 7.46
CA VAL A 219 1.34 17.62 8.23
C VAL A 219 -0.02 16.95 8.10
N ASP A 220 -0.91 17.22 9.04
CA ASP A 220 -2.27 16.74 8.98
C ASP A 220 -3.05 17.49 7.89
N ALA A 221 -3.82 16.73 7.11
CA ALA A 221 -4.68 17.23 6.05
C ALA A 221 -6.13 16.77 6.26
N GLU A 222 -7.04 17.37 5.51
CA GLU A 222 -8.41 16.88 5.42
C GLU A 222 -8.42 15.44 4.89
N ALA A 223 -9.41 14.67 5.32
CA ALA A 223 -9.55 13.26 4.95
C ALA A 223 -11.03 12.97 4.66
N GLY A 224 -11.52 13.47 3.54
CA GLY A 224 -12.92 13.41 3.13
C GLY A 224 -13.13 13.01 1.68
N GLY A 225 -14.37 13.20 1.21
CA GLY A 225 -14.77 12.92 -0.17
C GLY A 225 -14.98 11.45 -0.49
N ILE A 226 -15.33 11.17 -1.74
CA ILE A 226 -15.69 9.82 -2.23
C ILE A 226 -14.52 8.83 -2.14
N ALA A 227 -13.29 9.31 -2.24
CA ALA A 227 -12.08 8.49 -2.20
C ALA A 227 -11.56 8.24 -0.77
N ALA A 228 -12.17 8.82 0.27
CA ALA A 228 -11.78 8.69 1.67
C ALA A 228 -11.70 7.21 2.14
N ASP A 229 -12.51 6.35 1.51
CA ASP A 229 -12.54 4.92 1.78
C ASP A 229 -11.19 4.20 1.47
N SER A 230 -10.34 4.78 0.64
CA SER A 230 -9.10 4.14 0.17
C SER A 230 -7.86 5.05 0.18
N LEU A 231 -8.03 6.36 0.05
CA LEU A 231 -6.95 7.32 -0.20
C LEU A 231 -6.89 8.48 0.82
N ALA A 232 -7.53 8.37 1.97
CA ALA A 232 -7.60 9.48 2.92
C ALA A 232 -6.98 9.15 4.29
N PRO A 233 -5.69 8.87 4.40
CA PRO A 233 -5.00 9.03 5.67
C PRO A 233 -4.90 10.53 5.98
N LYS A 234 -4.97 10.89 7.26
CA LYS A 234 -4.84 12.29 7.68
C LYS A 234 -3.44 12.86 7.49
N ARG A 235 -2.43 12.00 7.35
CA ARG A 235 -1.02 12.39 7.28
C ARG A 235 -0.27 11.43 6.37
N ILE A 236 0.65 11.96 5.56
CA ILE A 236 1.59 11.15 4.77
C ILE A 236 2.66 10.53 5.67
N GLY A 237 3.29 9.43 5.22
CA GLY A 237 4.41 8.80 5.92
C GLY A 237 5.65 9.70 6.00
N GLU A 238 6.54 9.34 6.91
CA GLU A 238 7.81 10.06 7.14
C GLU A 238 8.94 9.57 6.19
N LEU A 239 8.77 8.36 5.56
CA LEU A 239 9.73 7.74 4.65
C LEU A 239 9.61 8.24 3.22
#